data_1069569c7e9808e84b9b0c7abfed2d11
#
_entry.id   1069569c7e9808e84b9b0c7abfed2d11
#
_cell.length_a   1.000
_cell.length_b   1.000
_cell.length_c   1.000
_cell.angle_alpha   90.00
_cell.angle_beta   90.00
_cell.angle_gamma   90.00
#
_symmetry.space_group_name_H-M   'P 1'
#
loop_
_entity.id
_entity.type
_entity.pdbx_description
1 polymer ?
#
loop_
_entity_poly.entity_id
_entity_poly.type
_entity_poly.pdbx_seq_one_letter_code
_entity_poly.pdbx_strand_id
1 'polypeptide(L)'
;MPRYIYINGYPGIGKLTIAKELQQLLPNSKVYHNHLLIDPIDALVERSSPGYHEMRTGLRRYVLNEIATSEYTKAKTWIFTDAREASAAGEMGAKDYEAAARKRGVSFISIVLECEIEENIRRAINPSRNQNVDAKLTDETILRPILENETIYRFGNETELVLDVTKLSSKEAALRIKEHVDRLAACP
;
A
#
# COMPACT_ATOMS: atom_id res chain seq x y z
N MET A 1 5.74 10.19 -17.51
CA MET A 1 4.76 9.15 -17.91
C MET A 1 4.03 8.63 -16.69
N PRO A 2 2.74 8.24 -16.77
CA PRO A 2 1.99 7.61 -15.67
C PRO A 2 2.64 6.32 -15.20
N ARG A 3 2.50 6.02 -13.90
CA ARG A 3 3.08 4.82 -13.26
C ARG A 3 2.15 4.32 -12.17
N TYR A 4 2.30 3.06 -11.80
CA TYR A 4 1.69 2.49 -10.61
C TYR A 4 2.76 2.25 -9.57
N ILE A 5 2.63 2.93 -8.42
CA ILE A 5 3.52 2.84 -7.27
C ILE A 5 2.76 2.10 -6.18
N TYR A 6 3.22 0.92 -5.81
CA TYR A 6 2.60 0.07 -4.81
C TYR A 6 3.44 0.07 -3.52
N ILE A 7 2.88 0.56 -2.43
CA ILE A 7 3.54 0.65 -1.13
C ILE A 7 2.97 -0.43 -0.22
N ASN A 8 3.77 -1.45 0.06
CA ASN A 8 3.48 -2.53 1.00
C ASN A 8 4.22 -2.32 2.33
N GLY A 9 3.74 -2.97 3.40
CA GLY A 9 4.35 -2.90 4.72
C GLY A 9 3.33 -3.19 5.82
N TYR A 10 3.81 -3.39 7.03
CA TYR A 10 2.97 -3.75 8.17
C TYR A 10 1.90 -2.69 8.50
N PRO A 11 0.80 -3.09 9.16
CA PRO A 11 -0.14 -2.14 9.75
C PRO A 11 0.61 -1.19 10.69
N GLY A 12 0.20 0.08 10.73
CA GLY A 12 0.85 1.03 11.65
C GLY A 12 2.06 1.78 11.10
N ILE A 13 2.82 1.22 10.14
CA ILE A 13 4.12 1.74 9.69
C ILE A 13 4.11 3.16 9.06
N GLY A 14 2.93 3.68 8.67
CA GLY A 14 2.81 5.04 8.12
C GLY A 14 2.57 5.12 6.62
N LYS A 15 2.26 4.01 5.93
CA LYS A 15 2.06 3.95 4.46
C LYS A 15 1.19 5.08 3.89
N LEU A 16 0.02 5.33 4.46
CA LEU A 16 -0.90 6.35 3.94
C LEU A 16 -0.34 7.76 4.10
N THR A 17 0.34 8.06 5.20
CA THR A 17 0.97 9.37 5.43
C THR A 17 2.08 9.58 4.40
N ILE A 18 2.96 8.59 4.22
CA ILE A 18 4.03 8.62 3.22
C ILE A 18 3.45 8.75 1.80
N ALA A 19 2.39 8.00 1.48
CA ALA A 19 1.73 8.10 0.18
C ALA A 19 1.16 9.49 -0.11
N LYS A 20 0.59 10.16 0.90
CA LYS A 20 0.09 11.54 0.78
C LYS A 20 1.22 12.56 0.58
N GLU A 21 2.34 12.41 1.30
CA GLU A 21 3.53 13.24 1.08
C GLU A 21 4.11 13.01 -0.34
N LEU A 22 4.18 11.74 -0.77
CA LEU A 22 4.65 11.40 -2.12
C LEU A 22 3.73 11.98 -3.21
N GLN A 23 2.42 11.99 -2.97
CA GLN A 23 1.45 12.61 -3.89
C GLN A 23 1.73 14.09 -4.10
N GLN A 24 2.15 14.82 -3.08
CA GLN A 24 2.50 16.24 -3.20
C GLN A 24 3.78 16.45 -4.05
N LEU A 25 4.68 15.47 -4.06
CA LEU A 25 5.94 15.52 -4.80
C LEU A 25 5.82 15.03 -6.24
N LEU A 26 4.74 14.31 -6.59
CA LEU A 26 4.54 13.75 -7.93
C LEU A 26 3.36 14.44 -8.63
N PRO A 27 3.61 15.29 -9.64
CA PRO A 27 2.54 15.94 -10.40
C PRO A 27 1.59 14.91 -11.01
N ASN A 28 0.30 15.24 -11.03
CA ASN A 28 -0.75 14.42 -11.63
C ASN A 28 -0.86 12.99 -11.04
N SER A 29 -0.57 12.85 -9.73
CA SER A 29 -0.72 11.59 -9.02
C SER A 29 -1.99 11.54 -8.16
N LYS A 30 -2.43 10.33 -7.79
CA LYS A 30 -3.57 10.09 -6.91
C LYS A 30 -3.29 8.89 -6.00
N VAL A 31 -3.63 9.03 -4.72
CA VAL A 31 -3.53 7.94 -3.74
C VAL A 31 -4.82 7.14 -3.73
N TYR A 32 -4.70 5.81 -3.83
CA TYR A 32 -5.77 4.85 -3.57
C TYR A 32 -5.33 3.88 -2.48
N HIS A 33 -5.79 4.10 -1.26
CA HIS A 33 -5.34 3.35 -0.09
C HIS A 33 -6.27 2.19 0.27
N ASN A 34 -5.73 1.17 0.93
CA ASN A 34 -6.40 -0.09 1.23
C ASN A 34 -7.72 0.06 2.03
N HIS A 35 -7.85 1.08 2.89
CA HIS A 35 -9.09 1.33 3.63
C HIS A 35 -10.28 1.62 2.70
N LEU A 36 -10.07 2.17 1.51
CA LEU A 36 -11.12 2.33 0.49
C LEU A 36 -11.66 0.99 -0.04
N LEU A 37 -10.99 -0.11 0.26
CA LEU A 37 -11.42 -1.48 -0.07
C LEU A 37 -11.90 -2.25 1.17
N ILE A 38 -11.47 -1.84 2.36
CA ILE A 38 -11.83 -2.48 3.63
C ILE A 38 -13.16 -1.92 4.12
N ASP A 39 -13.25 -0.61 4.27
CA ASP A 39 -14.38 0.06 4.92
C ASP A 39 -15.74 -0.24 4.25
N PRO A 40 -15.86 -0.28 2.89
CA PRO A 40 -17.12 -0.67 2.25
C PRO A 40 -17.53 -2.12 2.54
N ILE A 41 -16.59 -3.03 2.71
CA ILE A 41 -16.88 -4.44 3.00
C ILE A 41 -17.18 -4.62 4.49
N ASP A 42 -16.44 -3.96 5.38
CA ASP A 42 -16.71 -3.95 6.82
C ASP A 42 -18.13 -3.43 7.13
N ALA A 43 -18.66 -2.51 6.31
CA ALA A 43 -20.03 -2.01 6.43
C ALA A 43 -21.10 -3.01 6.00
N LEU A 44 -20.74 -4.07 5.27
CA LEU A 44 -21.67 -5.08 4.77
C LEU A 44 -21.64 -6.38 5.58
N VAL A 45 -20.45 -6.82 5.98
CA VAL A 45 -20.24 -8.12 6.64
C VAL A 45 -19.12 -8.05 7.65
N GLU A 46 -19.22 -8.84 8.70
CA GLU A 46 -18.16 -8.99 9.71
C GLU A 46 -16.91 -9.62 9.09
N ARG A 47 -15.72 -9.23 9.56
CA ARG A 47 -14.42 -9.78 9.09
C ARG A 47 -14.29 -11.29 9.27
N SER A 48 -14.94 -11.84 10.27
CA SER A 48 -15.01 -13.28 10.56
C SER A 48 -15.93 -14.06 9.60
N SER A 49 -16.73 -13.37 8.80
CA SER A 49 -17.67 -14.00 7.87
C SER A 49 -16.95 -14.73 6.73
N PRO A 50 -17.36 -15.92 6.36
CA PRO A 50 -16.70 -16.71 5.31
C PRO A 50 -16.55 -16.00 3.96
N GLY A 51 -17.51 -15.14 3.59
CA GLY A 51 -17.49 -14.37 2.33
C GLY A 51 -16.69 -13.08 2.34
N TYR A 52 -16.17 -12.64 3.51
CA TYR A 52 -15.50 -11.35 3.65
C TYR A 52 -14.31 -11.17 2.69
N HIS A 53 -13.41 -12.14 2.67
CA HIS A 53 -12.22 -12.11 1.82
C HIS A 53 -12.53 -12.18 0.33
N GLU A 54 -13.55 -12.93 -0.04
CA GLU A 54 -14.02 -13.03 -1.44
C GLU A 54 -14.58 -11.69 -1.92
N MET A 55 -15.47 -11.07 -1.14
CA MET A 55 -16.06 -9.76 -1.45
C MET A 55 -14.98 -8.67 -1.56
N ARG A 56 -14.04 -8.65 -0.62
CA ARG A 56 -12.92 -7.70 -0.63
C ARG A 56 -12.02 -7.90 -1.85
N THR A 57 -11.77 -9.13 -2.24
CA THR A 57 -10.99 -9.48 -3.45
C THR A 57 -11.74 -9.06 -4.71
N GLY A 58 -13.03 -9.32 -4.79
CA GLY A 58 -13.89 -8.90 -5.90
C GLY A 58 -13.89 -7.37 -6.08
N LEU A 59 -14.11 -6.61 -5.00
CA LEU A 59 -14.08 -5.16 -5.03
C LEU A 59 -12.70 -4.63 -5.46
N ARG A 60 -11.60 -5.18 -4.92
CA ARG A 60 -10.24 -4.80 -5.32
C ARG A 60 -10.02 -4.99 -6.81
N ARG A 61 -10.34 -6.15 -7.34
CA ARG A 61 -10.17 -6.47 -8.77
C ARG A 61 -11.02 -5.60 -9.67
N TYR A 62 -12.27 -5.34 -9.26
CA TYR A 62 -13.15 -4.43 -9.99
C TYR A 62 -12.53 -3.03 -10.08
N VAL A 63 -12.15 -2.45 -8.95
CA VAL A 63 -11.58 -1.09 -8.91
C VAL A 63 -10.26 -1.01 -9.67
N LEU A 64 -9.37 -1.99 -9.51
CA LEU A 64 -8.10 -2.04 -10.25
C LEU A 64 -8.33 -2.17 -11.76
N ASN A 65 -9.35 -2.90 -12.18
CA ASN A 65 -9.76 -2.97 -13.58
C ASN A 65 -10.20 -1.60 -14.11
N GLU A 66 -11.07 -0.89 -13.37
CA GLU A 66 -11.54 0.45 -13.75
C GLU A 66 -10.38 1.46 -13.81
N ILE A 67 -9.47 1.41 -12.82
CA ILE A 67 -8.26 2.22 -12.85
C ILE A 67 -7.39 1.88 -14.07
N ALA A 68 -7.29 0.62 -14.46
CA ALA A 68 -6.45 0.19 -15.58
C ALA A 68 -7.05 0.49 -16.95
N THR A 69 -8.37 0.52 -17.12
CA THR A 69 -9.03 0.57 -18.43
C THR A 69 -9.71 1.89 -18.74
N SER A 70 -10.15 2.64 -17.72
CA SER A 70 -10.89 3.89 -17.95
C SER A 70 -10.02 5.02 -18.50
N GLU A 71 -10.54 5.72 -19.48
CA GLU A 71 -9.92 6.92 -20.07
C GLU A 71 -9.75 8.05 -19.04
N TYR A 72 -10.65 8.16 -18.06
CA TYR A 72 -10.61 9.19 -17.01
C TYR A 72 -9.47 9.01 -16.01
N THR A 73 -8.86 7.82 -15.97
CA THR A 73 -7.80 7.45 -15.02
C THR A 73 -6.41 7.35 -15.66
N LYS A 74 -6.33 7.26 -17.00
CA LYS A 74 -5.12 6.87 -17.72
C LYS A 74 -3.96 7.86 -17.62
N ALA A 75 -4.24 9.14 -17.46
CA ALA A 75 -3.20 10.17 -17.40
C ALA A 75 -2.55 10.30 -16.01
N LYS A 76 -3.02 9.55 -15.00
CA LYS A 76 -2.58 9.69 -13.62
C LYS A 76 -1.56 8.63 -13.22
N THR A 77 -0.55 9.05 -12.43
CA THR A 77 0.23 8.14 -11.61
C THR A 77 -0.61 7.71 -10.40
N TRP A 78 -0.73 6.42 -10.17
CA TRP A 78 -1.46 5.88 -9.04
C TRP A 78 -0.52 5.41 -7.94
N ILE A 79 -0.78 5.83 -6.70
CA ILE A 79 -0.06 5.42 -5.51
C ILE A 79 -1.01 4.55 -4.69
N PHE A 80 -0.72 3.26 -4.62
CA PHE A 80 -1.50 2.30 -3.85
C PHE A 80 -0.83 2.03 -2.51
N THR A 81 -1.61 1.78 -1.46
CA THR A 81 -1.09 1.26 -0.19
C THR A 81 -1.84 0.00 0.21
N ASP A 82 -1.13 -1.04 0.62
CA ASP A 82 -1.71 -2.29 1.13
C ASP A 82 -0.87 -2.85 2.28
N ALA A 83 -1.31 -3.94 2.90
CA ALA A 83 -0.57 -4.74 3.86
C ALA A 83 -0.73 -6.19 3.44
N ARG A 84 0.28 -6.73 2.76
CA ARG A 84 0.28 -8.09 2.22
C ARG A 84 1.48 -8.85 2.77
N GLU A 85 1.18 -9.91 3.45
CA GLU A 85 2.13 -10.89 3.96
C GLU A 85 2.62 -11.85 2.85
N ALA A 86 3.73 -12.53 3.10
CA ALA A 86 4.33 -13.51 2.19
C ALA A 86 3.61 -14.88 2.26
N SER A 87 2.28 -14.86 2.09
CA SER A 87 1.44 -16.03 1.93
C SER A 87 0.91 -16.11 0.50
N ALA A 88 0.36 -17.25 0.09
CA ALA A 88 -0.26 -17.39 -1.23
C ALA A 88 -1.39 -16.36 -1.45
N ALA A 89 -2.18 -16.06 -0.41
CA ALA A 89 -3.25 -15.07 -0.47
C ALA A 89 -2.70 -13.62 -0.53
N GLY A 90 -1.64 -13.32 0.24
CA GLY A 90 -0.97 -12.04 0.23
C GLY A 90 -0.29 -11.76 -1.09
N GLU A 91 0.46 -12.72 -1.61
CA GLU A 91 1.08 -12.66 -2.95
C GLU A 91 0.05 -12.42 -4.06
N MET A 92 -1.02 -13.20 -4.09
CA MET A 92 -2.10 -13.03 -5.08
C MET A 92 -2.69 -11.63 -5.00
N GLY A 93 -2.91 -11.13 -3.78
CA GLY A 93 -3.41 -9.77 -3.55
C GLY A 93 -2.47 -8.68 -4.05
N ALA A 94 -1.16 -8.83 -3.86
CA ALA A 94 -0.15 -7.91 -4.36
C ALA A 94 -0.03 -7.96 -5.89
N LYS A 95 -0.05 -9.15 -6.47
CA LYS A 95 -0.01 -9.37 -7.94
C LYS A 95 -1.22 -8.79 -8.68
N ASP A 96 -2.38 -8.60 -8.05
CA ASP A 96 -3.52 -7.91 -8.67
C ASP A 96 -3.15 -6.46 -9.08
N TYR A 97 -2.31 -5.75 -8.30
CA TYR A 97 -1.85 -4.39 -8.63
C TYR A 97 -0.84 -4.39 -9.80
N GLU A 98 0.10 -5.33 -9.80
CA GLU A 98 1.03 -5.50 -10.91
C GLU A 98 0.30 -5.85 -12.21
N ALA A 99 -0.67 -6.76 -12.16
CA ALA A 99 -1.51 -7.13 -13.31
C ALA A 99 -2.30 -5.94 -13.88
N ALA A 100 -2.80 -5.06 -13.00
CA ALA A 100 -3.47 -3.82 -13.42
C ALA A 100 -2.51 -2.84 -14.12
N ALA A 101 -1.27 -2.71 -13.65
CA ALA A 101 -0.24 -1.90 -14.30
C ALA A 101 0.11 -2.47 -15.69
N ARG A 102 0.30 -3.78 -15.79
CA ARG A 102 0.53 -4.48 -17.06
C ARG A 102 -0.62 -4.28 -18.03
N LYS A 103 -1.87 -4.42 -17.54
CA LYS A 103 -3.08 -4.19 -18.35
C LYS A 103 -3.16 -2.77 -18.88
N ARG A 104 -2.74 -1.78 -18.09
CA ARG A 104 -2.67 -0.35 -18.49
C ARG A 104 -1.49 -0.08 -19.45
N GLY A 105 -0.45 -0.90 -19.47
CA GLY A 105 0.79 -0.66 -20.20
C GLY A 105 1.67 0.42 -19.54
N VAL A 106 1.71 0.48 -18.20
CA VAL A 106 2.54 1.41 -17.42
C VAL A 106 3.51 0.66 -16.51
N SER A 107 4.59 1.34 -16.12
CA SER A 107 5.55 0.79 -15.18
C SER A 107 4.91 0.54 -13.81
N PHE A 108 5.20 -0.62 -13.23
CA PHE A 108 4.88 -0.98 -11.85
C PHE A 108 6.13 -0.85 -10.98
N ILE A 109 6.03 -0.12 -9.87
CA ILE A 109 7.12 0.12 -8.93
C ILE A 109 6.67 -0.35 -7.55
N SER A 110 7.34 -1.36 -7.01
CA SER A 110 7.09 -1.88 -5.68
C SER A 110 7.95 -1.16 -4.64
N ILE A 111 7.31 -0.74 -3.55
CA ILE A 111 7.97 -0.16 -2.37
C ILE A 111 7.58 -1.00 -1.16
N VAL A 112 8.56 -1.56 -0.48
CA VAL A 112 8.37 -2.29 0.78
C VAL A 112 8.91 -1.43 1.91
N LEU A 113 8.05 -1.05 2.84
CA LEU A 113 8.45 -0.31 4.03
C LEU A 113 8.77 -1.28 5.16
N GLU A 114 9.91 -1.07 5.80
CA GLU A 114 10.34 -1.76 7.01
C GLU A 114 10.47 -0.78 8.18
N CYS A 115 10.30 -1.28 9.41
CA CYS A 115 10.44 -0.50 10.63
C CYS A 115 10.75 -1.43 11.79
N GLU A 116 11.56 -0.99 12.73
CA GLU A 116 11.74 -1.69 14.01
C GLU A 116 10.38 -1.91 14.70
N ILE A 117 10.19 -3.08 15.32
CA ILE A 117 8.90 -3.51 15.88
C ILE A 117 8.36 -2.51 16.89
N GLU A 118 9.18 -2.08 17.85
CA GLU A 118 8.75 -1.15 18.90
C GLU A 118 8.35 0.22 18.34
N GLU A 119 9.09 0.72 17.34
CA GLU A 119 8.73 1.96 16.67
C GLU A 119 7.44 1.81 15.84
N ASN A 120 7.25 0.67 15.18
CA ASN A 120 6.02 0.41 14.44
C ASN A 120 4.80 0.37 15.37
N ILE A 121 4.92 -0.31 16.53
CA ILE A 121 3.88 -0.35 17.56
C ILE A 121 3.60 1.06 18.07
N ARG A 122 4.63 1.80 18.47
CA ARG A 122 4.50 3.18 18.94
C ARG A 122 3.74 4.07 17.94
N ARG A 123 4.01 3.90 16.64
CA ARG A 123 3.28 4.62 15.56
C ARG A 123 1.84 4.14 15.46
N ALA A 124 1.59 2.85 15.58
CA ALA A 124 0.26 2.26 15.41
C ALA A 124 -0.72 2.71 16.50
N ILE A 125 -0.29 2.70 17.77
CA ILE A 125 -1.13 3.03 18.93
C ILE A 125 -1.26 4.53 19.21
N ASN A 126 -0.58 5.39 18.47
CA ASN A 126 -0.59 6.83 18.69
C ASN A 126 -2.02 7.40 18.59
N PRO A 127 -2.57 8.05 19.65
CA PRO A 127 -3.94 8.56 19.68
C PRO A 127 -4.28 9.58 18.59
N SER A 128 -3.28 10.34 18.11
CA SER A 128 -3.50 11.32 17.04
C SER A 128 -3.90 10.69 15.71
N ARG A 129 -3.75 9.36 15.54
CA ARG A 129 -4.14 8.62 14.33
C ARG A 129 -5.61 8.22 14.29
N ASN A 130 -6.29 8.22 15.45
CA ASN A 130 -7.63 7.63 15.59
C ASN A 130 -8.78 8.55 15.16
N GLN A 131 -8.50 9.77 14.72
CA GLN A 131 -9.56 10.76 14.48
C GLN A 131 -10.40 10.54 13.21
N ASN A 132 -10.05 9.60 12.32
CA ASN A 132 -10.74 9.52 11.01
C ASN A 132 -10.95 8.13 10.38
N VAL A 133 -10.65 7.01 11.02
CA VAL A 133 -10.87 5.67 10.40
C VAL A 133 -11.09 4.60 11.47
N ASP A 134 -12.27 4.02 11.54
CA ASP A 134 -12.67 3.00 12.51
C ASP A 134 -11.96 1.63 12.34
N ALA A 135 -11.40 1.37 11.17
CA ALA A 135 -10.82 0.06 10.82
C ALA A 135 -9.29 -0.05 10.99
N LYS A 136 -8.64 0.87 11.72
CA LYS A 136 -7.18 0.79 11.97
C LYS A 136 -6.86 -0.19 13.07
N LEU A 137 -5.87 -1.07 12.81
CA LEU A 137 -5.32 -1.94 13.83
C LEU A 137 -4.48 -1.09 14.80
N THR A 138 -5.01 -0.86 16.00
CA THR A 138 -4.40 -0.07 17.07
C THR A 138 -4.18 -0.88 18.35
N ASP A 139 -4.56 -2.15 18.35
CA ASP A 139 -4.38 -3.07 19.45
C ASP A 139 -3.01 -3.74 19.35
N GLU A 140 -2.14 -3.44 20.32
CA GLU A 140 -0.80 -4.02 20.38
C GLU A 140 -0.83 -5.54 20.54
N THR A 141 -1.82 -6.10 21.26
CA THR A 141 -1.91 -7.55 21.47
C THR A 141 -2.15 -8.33 20.18
N ILE A 142 -2.77 -7.68 19.19
CA ILE A 142 -2.98 -8.23 17.84
C ILE A 142 -1.82 -7.88 16.91
N LEU A 143 -1.28 -6.67 17.04
CA LEU A 143 -0.26 -6.17 16.11
C LEU A 143 1.11 -6.83 16.34
N ARG A 144 1.53 -7.03 17.61
CA ARG A 144 2.85 -7.59 17.94
C ARG A 144 3.08 -8.98 17.35
N PRO A 145 2.17 -9.96 17.47
CA PRO A 145 2.32 -11.25 16.82
C PRO A 145 2.46 -11.16 15.28
N ILE A 146 1.76 -10.24 14.64
CA ILE A 146 1.89 -10.00 13.19
C ILE A 146 3.30 -9.54 12.84
N LEU A 147 3.84 -8.57 13.60
CA LEU A 147 5.18 -8.01 13.35
C LEU A 147 6.30 -9.02 13.63
N GLU A 148 6.11 -9.94 14.57
CA GLU A 148 7.10 -10.94 14.98
C GLU A 148 7.09 -12.19 14.10
N ASN A 149 5.93 -12.59 13.56
CA ASN A 149 5.76 -13.91 12.93
C ASN A 149 5.43 -13.84 11.43
N GLU A 150 4.97 -12.70 10.91
CA GLU A 150 4.68 -12.58 9.50
C GLU A 150 5.84 -11.89 8.77
N THR A 151 5.98 -12.21 7.50
CA THR A 151 6.92 -11.53 6.60
C THR A 151 6.11 -10.78 5.54
N ILE A 152 6.47 -9.55 5.23
CA ILE A 152 5.83 -8.77 4.18
C ILE A 152 6.23 -9.31 2.80
N TYR A 153 5.25 -9.48 1.92
CA TYR A 153 5.48 -9.92 0.55
C TYR A 153 6.34 -8.91 -0.21
N ARG A 154 7.34 -9.43 -0.91
CA ARG A 154 8.25 -8.70 -1.80
C ARG A 154 8.15 -9.28 -3.21
N PHE A 155 8.18 -8.42 -4.22
CA PHE A 155 8.26 -8.85 -5.62
C PHE A 155 9.67 -9.33 -5.99
N GLY A 156 10.71 -8.79 -5.34
CA GLY A 156 12.10 -9.16 -5.56
C GLY A 156 12.63 -8.80 -6.96
N ASN A 157 12.01 -7.83 -7.62
CA ASN A 157 12.40 -7.38 -8.95
C ASN A 157 13.25 -6.10 -8.90
N GLU A 158 13.85 -5.72 -10.03
CA GLU A 158 14.76 -4.57 -10.16
C GLU A 158 14.10 -3.21 -9.87
N THR A 159 12.77 -3.13 -9.97
CA THR A 159 12.02 -1.90 -9.68
C THR A 159 11.61 -1.78 -8.20
N GLU A 160 11.88 -2.81 -7.38
CA GLU A 160 11.52 -2.81 -5.97
C GLU A 160 12.50 -1.98 -5.13
N LEU A 161 11.95 -1.14 -4.26
CA LEU A 161 12.69 -0.45 -3.20
C LEU A 161 12.27 -1.00 -1.85
N VAL A 162 13.22 -1.50 -1.07
CA VAL A 162 13.05 -1.79 0.36
C VAL A 162 13.58 -0.60 1.14
N LEU A 163 12.74 0.00 1.98
CA LEU A 163 13.05 1.22 2.71
C LEU A 163 12.77 1.07 4.20
N ASP A 164 13.81 1.08 5.01
CA ASP A 164 13.69 1.21 6.47
C ASP A 164 13.28 2.65 6.82
N VAL A 165 12.10 2.78 7.43
CA VAL A 165 11.53 4.06 7.84
C VAL A 165 11.60 4.29 9.35
N THR A 166 12.32 3.46 10.10
CA THR A 166 12.41 3.55 11.57
C THR A 166 12.76 4.97 12.04
N LYS A 167 13.76 5.57 11.41
CA LYS A 167 14.29 6.90 11.77
C LYS A 167 13.86 8.01 10.80
N LEU A 168 13.03 7.70 9.81
CA LEU A 168 12.60 8.67 8.82
C LEU A 168 11.25 9.29 9.19
N SER A 169 11.13 10.57 8.96
CA SER A 169 9.83 11.24 8.86
C SER A 169 9.10 10.79 7.57
N SER A 170 7.79 11.00 7.52
CA SER A 170 7.01 10.69 6.31
C SER A 170 7.47 11.48 5.08
N LYS A 171 7.95 12.70 5.27
CA LYS A 171 8.49 13.55 4.20
C LYS A 171 9.81 13.02 3.66
N GLU A 172 10.73 12.62 4.55
CA GLU A 172 12.01 12.02 4.15
C GLU A 172 11.81 10.69 3.43
N ALA A 173 10.91 9.84 3.93
CA ALA A 173 10.55 8.59 3.26
C ALA A 173 9.95 8.85 1.86
N ALA A 174 9.06 9.82 1.73
CA ALA A 174 8.48 10.19 0.44
C ALA A 174 9.53 10.72 -0.55
N LEU A 175 10.51 11.51 -0.07
CA LEU A 175 11.64 11.98 -0.90
C LEU A 175 12.49 10.81 -1.40
N ARG A 176 12.84 9.84 -0.54
CA ARG A 176 13.59 8.64 -0.95
C ARG A 176 12.85 7.81 -2.00
N ILE A 177 11.52 7.66 -1.82
CA ILE A 177 10.69 6.96 -2.81
C ILE A 177 10.68 7.75 -4.13
N LYS A 178 10.53 9.07 -4.08
CA LYS A 178 10.58 9.92 -5.29
C LYS A 178 11.91 9.79 -6.03
N GLU A 179 13.04 9.85 -5.33
CA GLU A 179 14.38 9.66 -5.91
C GLU A 179 14.50 8.32 -6.63
N HIS A 180 13.97 7.24 -6.04
CA HIS A 180 13.94 5.93 -6.67
C HIS A 180 13.07 5.91 -7.94
N VAL A 181 11.85 6.48 -7.86
CA VAL A 181 10.92 6.60 -9.00
C VAL A 181 11.54 7.41 -10.14
N ASP A 182 12.26 8.49 -9.84
CA ASP A 182 12.91 9.33 -10.83
C ASP A 182 14.09 8.62 -11.49
N ARG A 183 14.88 7.86 -10.72
CA ARG A 183 15.99 7.05 -11.24
C ARG A 183 15.50 6.01 -12.24
N LEU A 184 14.41 5.28 -11.93
CA LEU A 184 13.80 4.33 -12.85
C LEU A 184 13.22 4.98 -14.12
N ALA A 185 12.94 6.29 -14.06
CA ALA A 185 12.48 7.05 -15.22
C ALA A 185 13.61 7.47 -16.16
N ALA A 186 14.82 7.58 -15.65
CA ALA A 186 16.01 8.02 -16.39
C ALA A 186 16.72 6.86 -17.09
N CYS A 187 16.43 5.60 -16.71
CA CYS A 187 16.91 4.41 -17.42
C CYS A 187 15.93 4.09 -18.55
N PRO A 188 16.35 4.22 -19.82
CA PRO A 188 15.51 3.92 -20.99
C PRO A 188 15.21 2.43 -21.14
#